data_05e8e8d3f1e7932956477fc2ad47df39
#
_entry.id   05e8e8d3f1e7932956477fc2ad47df39
#
_cell.length_a   1.000
_cell.length_b   1.000
_cell.length_c   1.000
_cell.angle_alpha   90.00
_cell.angle_beta   90.00
_cell.angle_gamma   90.00
#
_symmetry.space_group_name_H-M   'P 1'
#
loop_
_entity.id
_entity.type
_entity.pdbx_description
1 polymer ?
#
loop_
_entity_poly.entity_id
_entity_poly.type
_entity_poly.pdbx_seq_one_letter_code
_entity_poly.pdbx_strand_id
1 'polypeptide(L)'
;ESFERPVTAMGEVNSPLLPSKRKWKQHGQGGLWISDWLPNHARIADELCVLRSCVSDGINHAGGVCQMNTGSVFGGRPSLGAWATYGLGTENQSLPGFVVLKDSKSAIVNGVRCWGSGFMPAGYQGVLLEPGDEPIANLNRPRGVSRAQHERKLTLLNKLNRQHARGRESNTELEARIRSYELAYRMQAEAPEAVDLSAETESTRRLYGLDNETTQVYGRQCLMARRLVERGVRFVQLYHGAGSKWDSHSGMEKNHSRLCAQVDIPIVGLLTDLKQRGLLEDTLVIWGGEFGRTPMSEKGDGRDHNPTGFTMYLAGGGVKGGQTIGATDDLGLYAVQDKLHVHDIHATILALMGLDHTQ
;
A
#
# COMPACT_ATOMS: atom_id res chain seq x y z
N GLU A 1 21.01 31.49 10.66
CA GLU A 1 20.50 31.86 9.32
C GLU A 1 18.97 31.77 9.33
N SER A 2 18.28 32.77 8.82
CA SER A 2 16.83 32.75 8.65
C SER A 2 16.49 31.97 7.39
N PHE A 3 15.65 30.97 7.49
CA PHE A 3 15.08 30.25 6.35
C PHE A 3 13.56 30.43 6.32
N GLU A 4 12.98 30.38 5.13
CA GLU A 4 11.54 30.42 4.99
C GLU A 4 10.94 29.14 5.55
N ARG A 5 10.06 29.28 6.53
CA ARG A 5 9.43 28.14 7.20
C ARG A 5 8.11 27.79 6.52
N PRO A 6 7.83 26.51 6.31
CA PRO A 6 6.56 26.10 5.70
C PRO A 6 5.40 26.36 6.64
N VAL A 7 4.21 26.46 6.06
CA VAL A 7 2.99 26.29 6.83
C VAL A 7 2.95 24.82 7.29
N THR A 8 2.83 24.63 8.61
CA THR A 8 2.75 23.27 9.21
C THR A 8 1.34 23.01 9.72
N ALA A 9 0.98 21.73 9.86
CA ALA A 9 -0.37 21.35 10.28
C ALA A 9 -0.70 21.83 11.69
N MET A 10 0.30 21.84 12.59
CA MET A 10 0.14 22.26 13.99
C MET A 10 0.57 23.70 14.27
N GLY A 11 1.08 24.39 13.25
CA GLY A 11 1.45 25.82 13.37
C GLY A 11 2.72 26.09 14.18
N GLU A 12 3.55 25.10 14.42
CA GLU A 12 4.77 25.19 15.24
C GLU A 12 5.98 25.76 14.45
N VAL A 13 5.76 26.89 13.78
CA VAL A 13 6.77 27.50 12.87
C VAL A 13 8.02 28.02 13.57
N ASN A 14 7.96 28.27 14.87
CA ASN A 14 9.09 28.84 15.64
C ASN A 14 9.88 27.80 16.43
N SER A 15 9.52 26.53 16.31
CA SER A 15 10.22 25.46 17.04
C SER A 15 11.67 25.28 16.52
N PRO A 16 12.62 24.92 17.40
CA PRO A 16 14.01 24.70 17.02
C PRO A 16 14.18 23.49 16.10
N LEU A 17 15.24 23.47 15.31
CA LEU A 17 15.63 22.29 14.55
C LEU A 17 15.89 21.13 15.49
N LEU A 18 15.40 19.95 15.13
CA LEU A 18 15.62 18.70 15.84
C LEU A 18 16.57 17.82 15.01
N PRO A 19 17.87 17.77 15.38
CA PRO A 19 18.84 16.96 14.64
C PRO A 19 18.49 15.47 14.75
N SER A 20 18.75 14.73 13.68
CA SER A 20 18.59 13.29 13.69
C SER A 20 19.63 12.63 14.59
N LYS A 21 19.20 11.72 15.45
CA LYS A 21 20.08 10.87 16.27
C LYS A 21 20.48 9.58 15.54
N ARG A 22 20.03 9.40 14.28
CA ARG A 22 20.27 8.19 13.53
C ARG A 22 21.66 8.13 12.96
N LYS A 23 22.19 6.91 12.89
CA LYS A 23 23.41 6.63 12.15
C LYS A 23 23.04 6.21 10.73
N TRP A 24 23.72 6.79 9.78
CA TRP A 24 23.49 6.55 8.36
C TRP A 24 24.75 5.94 7.75
N LYS A 25 24.57 4.96 6.84
CA LYS A 25 25.64 4.36 6.05
C LYS A 25 25.19 4.21 4.61
N GLN A 26 26.16 4.27 3.70
CA GLN A 26 25.94 3.94 2.31
C GLN A 26 25.98 2.42 2.11
N HIS A 27 25.05 1.92 1.29
CA HIS A 27 24.90 0.51 0.96
C HIS A 27 24.65 0.32 -0.53
N GLY A 28 24.93 -0.90 -1.03
CA GLY A 28 24.83 -1.25 -2.44
C GLY A 28 25.86 -0.57 -3.32
N GLN A 29 25.85 -0.88 -4.60
CA GLN A 29 26.77 -0.30 -5.60
C GLN A 29 26.45 1.17 -5.87
N GLY A 30 25.18 1.57 -5.76
CA GLY A 30 24.72 2.95 -5.92
C GLY A 30 24.98 3.86 -4.71
N GLY A 31 25.52 3.32 -3.60
CA GLY A 31 25.82 4.11 -2.41
C GLY A 31 24.59 4.68 -1.69
N LEU A 32 23.51 3.93 -1.64
CA LEU A 32 22.24 4.36 -1.05
C LEU A 32 22.38 4.58 0.47
N TRP A 33 21.99 5.75 0.96
CA TRP A 33 21.99 6.05 2.39
C TRP A 33 20.83 5.38 3.11
N ILE A 34 21.14 4.50 4.07
CA ILE A 34 20.15 3.78 4.88
C ILE A 34 20.43 4.02 6.37
N SER A 35 19.35 4.24 7.12
CA SER A 35 19.36 4.48 8.57
C SER A 35 19.58 3.18 9.34
N ASP A 36 20.17 3.29 10.54
CA ASP A 36 20.32 2.21 11.51
C ASP A 36 18.99 1.62 12.02
N TRP A 37 17.87 2.24 11.72
CA TRP A 37 16.54 1.67 11.98
C TRP A 37 16.07 0.66 10.95
N LEU A 38 16.70 0.61 9.77
CA LEU A 38 16.35 -0.29 8.67
C LEU A 38 17.58 -1.13 8.22
N PRO A 39 18.23 -1.87 9.16
CA PRO A 39 19.51 -2.53 8.86
C PRO A 39 19.39 -3.64 7.80
N ASN A 40 18.23 -4.28 7.67
CA ASN A 40 18.03 -5.32 6.67
C ASN A 40 17.82 -4.77 5.26
N HIS A 41 17.31 -3.54 5.11
CA HIS A 41 17.18 -2.86 3.80
C HIS A 41 18.54 -2.72 3.09
N ALA A 42 19.66 -2.75 3.80
CA ALA A 42 21.01 -2.81 3.21
C ALA A 42 21.19 -3.97 2.22
N ARG A 43 20.46 -5.08 2.42
CA ARG A 43 20.55 -6.30 1.58
C ARG A 43 19.84 -6.13 0.23
N ILE A 44 18.94 -5.19 0.12
CA ILE A 44 18.14 -4.90 -1.07
C ILE A 44 18.43 -3.51 -1.65
N ALA A 45 19.51 -2.85 -1.21
CA ALA A 45 19.83 -1.48 -1.61
C ALA A 45 19.92 -1.31 -3.13
N ASP A 46 20.48 -2.31 -3.83
CA ASP A 46 20.62 -2.27 -5.29
C ASP A 46 19.31 -2.51 -6.06
N GLU A 47 18.23 -2.93 -5.37
CA GLU A 47 16.90 -3.09 -5.94
C GLU A 47 16.06 -1.81 -5.81
N LEU A 48 16.45 -0.86 -4.93
CA LEU A 48 15.67 0.31 -4.59
C LEU A 48 15.98 1.50 -5.51
N CYS A 49 14.95 2.15 -6.01
CA CYS A 49 15.00 3.49 -6.58
C CYS A 49 14.36 4.44 -5.56
N VAL A 50 15.19 5.25 -4.90
CA VAL A 50 14.74 6.15 -3.83
C VAL A 50 14.44 7.54 -4.40
N LEU A 51 13.21 8.00 -4.18
CA LEU A 51 12.70 9.31 -4.57
C LEU A 51 12.79 10.24 -3.35
N ARG A 52 13.72 11.18 -3.32
CA ARG A 52 13.98 12.06 -2.16
C ARG A 52 13.29 13.41 -2.23
N SER A 53 12.65 13.71 -3.34
CA SER A 53 12.08 15.03 -3.64
C SER A 53 10.57 14.98 -3.84
N CYS A 54 9.89 14.01 -3.22
CA CYS A 54 8.44 13.89 -3.31
C CYS A 54 7.76 15.08 -2.64
N VAL A 55 6.65 15.55 -3.22
CA VAL A 55 5.81 16.63 -2.69
C VAL A 55 4.33 16.31 -2.87
N SER A 56 3.50 16.84 -1.96
CA SER A 56 2.06 16.63 -1.93
C SER A 56 1.35 17.95 -1.58
N ASP A 57 0.07 18.07 -1.93
CA ASP A 57 -0.76 19.22 -1.55
C ASP A 57 -1.43 19.00 -0.18
N GLY A 58 -1.45 17.76 0.30
CA GLY A 58 -2.11 17.39 1.54
C GLY A 58 -1.25 17.68 2.77
N ILE A 59 -1.60 18.71 3.54
CA ILE A 59 -0.90 19.06 4.78
C ILE A 59 -1.37 18.23 6.00
N ASN A 60 -2.52 17.59 5.92
CA ASN A 60 -3.08 16.73 6.97
C ASN A 60 -3.36 15.32 6.42
N HIS A 61 -3.50 14.34 7.33
CA HIS A 61 -3.68 12.94 6.96
C HIS A 61 -4.87 12.71 6.03
N ALA A 62 -6.01 13.40 6.25
CA ALA A 62 -7.19 13.19 5.42
C ALA A 62 -6.94 13.58 3.96
N GLY A 63 -6.38 14.78 3.72
CA GLY A 63 -6.03 15.24 2.37
C GLY A 63 -4.88 14.44 1.77
N GLY A 64 -3.78 14.27 2.52
CA GLY A 64 -2.58 13.58 2.04
C GLY A 64 -2.83 12.11 1.68
N VAL A 65 -3.46 11.34 2.57
CA VAL A 65 -3.80 9.93 2.30
C VAL A 65 -4.76 9.81 1.12
N CYS A 66 -5.75 10.72 1.01
CA CYS A 66 -6.65 10.75 -0.14
C CYS A 66 -5.87 11.01 -1.43
N GLN A 67 -5.00 12.02 -1.46
CA GLN A 67 -4.20 12.37 -2.63
C GLN A 67 -3.24 11.25 -3.05
N MET A 68 -2.55 10.63 -2.10
CA MET A 68 -1.64 9.51 -2.37
C MET A 68 -2.36 8.34 -3.04
N ASN A 69 -3.61 8.08 -2.69
CA ASN A 69 -4.37 6.95 -3.23
C ASN A 69 -5.18 7.28 -4.49
N THR A 70 -5.57 8.56 -4.70
CA THR A 70 -6.55 8.93 -5.75
C THR A 70 -6.08 10.08 -6.65
N GLY A 71 -4.94 10.70 -6.36
CA GLY A 71 -4.46 11.91 -7.03
C GLY A 71 -5.20 13.20 -6.63
N SER A 72 -6.06 13.17 -5.61
CA SER A 72 -6.82 14.36 -5.16
C SER A 72 -6.90 14.43 -3.65
N VAL A 73 -6.74 15.61 -3.08
CA VAL A 73 -6.97 15.84 -1.64
C VAL A 73 -8.45 15.69 -1.25
N PHE A 74 -9.35 15.69 -2.22
CA PHE A 74 -10.78 15.51 -2.03
C PHE A 74 -11.25 14.11 -2.43
N GLY A 75 -12.18 13.55 -1.66
CA GLY A 75 -12.78 12.26 -1.97
C GLY A 75 -13.67 12.29 -3.24
N GLY A 76 -14.02 11.10 -3.75
CA GLY A 76 -14.92 10.92 -4.89
C GLY A 76 -14.22 10.54 -6.20
N ARG A 77 -12.89 10.56 -6.25
CA ARG A 77 -12.12 10.05 -7.39
C ARG A 77 -11.79 8.57 -7.21
N PRO A 78 -11.63 7.82 -8.31
CA PRO A 78 -11.16 6.44 -8.25
C PRO A 78 -9.75 6.36 -7.66
N SER A 79 -9.49 5.33 -6.89
CA SER A 79 -8.15 5.02 -6.40
C SER A 79 -7.25 4.48 -7.51
N LEU A 80 -5.93 4.55 -7.32
CA LEU A 80 -4.94 4.03 -8.26
C LEU A 80 -5.20 2.55 -8.61
N GLY A 81 -5.53 1.72 -7.60
CA GLY A 81 -5.88 0.31 -7.82
C GLY A 81 -7.19 0.14 -8.61
N ALA A 82 -8.16 1.05 -8.45
CA ALA A 82 -9.38 1.05 -9.27
C ALA A 82 -9.07 1.41 -10.74
N TRP A 83 -8.21 2.40 -10.98
CA TRP A 83 -7.73 2.74 -12.32
C TRP A 83 -6.97 1.59 -12.97
N ALA A 84 -6.05 0.96 -12.24
CA ALA A 84 -5.28 -0.18 -12.74
C ALA A 84 -6.18 -1.36 -13.14
N THR A 85 -7.16 -1.69 -12.31
CA THR A 85 -8.09 -2.79 -12.60
C THR A 85 -9.10 -2.44 -13.68
N TYR A 86 -9.49 -1.18 -13.81
CA TYR A 86 -10.33 -0.70 -14.91
C TYR A 86 -9.62 -0.78 -16.26
N GLY A 87 -8.38 -0.28 -16.34
CA GLY A 87 -7.62 -0.23 -17.59
C GLY A 87 -7.05 -1.57 -18.04
N LEU A 88 -6.58 -2.41 -17.10
CA LEU A 88 -5.88 -3.65 -17.41
C LEU A 88 -6.66 -4.93 -17.09
N GLY A 89 -7.75 -4.81 -16.33
CA GLY A 89 -8.45 -5.98 -15.83
C GLY A 89 -7.65 -6.80 -14.82
N THR A 90 -7.98 -8.06 -14.71
CA THR A 90 -7.27 -9.03 -13.85
C THR A 90 -7.07 -10.34 -14.61
N GLU A 91 -5.95 -11.00 -14.38
CA GLU A 91 -5.66 -12.31 -14.95
C GLU A 91 -6.37 -13.43 -14.19
N ASN A 92 -6.70 -13.21 -12.92
CA ASN A 92 -7.42 -14.15 -12.09
C ASN A 92 -8.92 -13.86 -12.10
N GLN A 93 -9.72 -14.90 -12.39
CA GLN A 93 -11.20 -14.79 -12.42
C GLN A 93 -11.85 -15.20 -11.07
N SER A 94 -11.08 -15.76 -10.15
CA SER A 94 -11.57 -16.32 -8.88
C SER A 94 -11.12 -15.51 -7.66
N LEU A 95 -10.24 -14.52 -7.85
CA LEU A 95 -9.81 -13.58 -6.81
C LEU A 95 -10.14 -12.14 -7.25
N PRO A 96 -10.32 -11.20 -6.28
CA PRO A 96 -10.47 -9.78 -6.63
C PRO A 96 -9.23 -9.28 -7.39
N GLY A 97 -9.44 -8.44 -8.40
CA GLY A 97 -8.32 -7.80 -9.11
C GLY A 97 -7.57 -6.76 -8.26
N PHE A 98 -8.25 -6.23 -7.24
CA PHE A 98 -7.68 -5.27 -6.29
C PHE A 98 -7.97 -5.72 -4.85
N VAL A 99 -6.92 -5.98 -4.08
CA VAL A 99 -6.99 -6.42 -2.68
C VAL A 99 -6.34 -5.40 -1.77
N VAL A 100 -6.93 -5.17 -0.62
CA VAL A 100 -6.43 -4.27 0.43
C VAL A 100 -6.17 -5.06 1.71
N LEU A 101 -5.00 -4.88 2.30
CA LEU A 101 -4.56 -5.51 3.55
C LEU A 101 -4.24 -4.43 4.59
N LYS A 102 -4.51 -4.71 5.87
CA LYS A 102 -4.15 -3.83 6.99
C LYS A 102 -3.60 -4.63 8.18
N ASP A 103 -2.69 -4.02 8.94
CA ASP A 103 -1.97 -4.67 10.04
C ASP A 103 -2.78 -4.79 11.34
N SER A 104 -3.90 -4.11 11.44
CA SER A 104 -4.71 -4.08 12.67
C SER A 104 -6.18 -3.83 12.36
N LYS A 105 -7.04 -4.00 13.39
CA LYS A 105 -8.48 -3.67 13.30
C LYS A 105 -8.75 -2.16 13.29
N SER A 106 -7.74 -1.31 13.53
CA SER A 106 -7.88 0.14 13.48
C SER A 106 -8.38 0.61 12.11
N ALA A 107 -9.14 1.68 12.11
CA ALA A 107 -9.59 2.30 10.87
C ALA A 107 -8.40 2.96 10.13
N ILE A 108 -8.38 2.83 8.82
CA ILE A 108 -7.50 3.59 7.94
C ILE A 108 -8.10 4.97 7.77
N VAL A 109 -7.27 6.01 7.78
CA VAL A 109 -7.73 7.39 7.51
C VAL A 109 -8.44 7.43 6.16
N ASN A 110 -9.61 8.05 6.11
CA ASN A 110 -10.56 8.07 4.98
C ASN A 110 -11.19 6.71 4.60
N GLY A 111 -10.77 5.61 5.19
CA GLY A 111 -11.39 4.30 4.98
C GLY A 111 -11.50 3.93 3.50
N VAL A 112 -12.67 3.47 3.11
CA VAL A 112 -12.96 2.99 1.74
C VAL A 112 -12.67 4.01 0.63
N ARG A 113 -12.60 5.31 0.93
CA ARG A 113 -12.23 6.33 -0.07
C ARG A 113 -10.84 6.12 -0.64
N CYS A 114 -9.95 5.47 0.09
CA CYS A 114 -8.57 5.20 -0.33
C CYS A 114 -8.42 4.01 -1.29
N TRP A 115 -9.46 3.17 -1.41
CA TRP A 115 -9.50 2.03 -2.34
C TRP A 115 -10.82 1.91 -3.08
N GLY A 116 -11.62 2.98 -3.06
CA GLY A 116 -12.92 3.03 -3.72
C GLY A 116 -12.81 3.26 -5.22
N SER A 117 -13.90 2.97 -5.91
CA SER A 117 -14.05 3.19 -7.35
C SER A 117 -14.37 4.64 -7.72
N GLY A 118 -14.69 5.52 -6.74
CA GLY A 118 -15.08 6.91 -7.02
C GLY A 118 -16.29 6.98 -7.96
N PHE A 119 -16.13 7.67 -9.08
CA PHE A 119 -17.15 7.80 -10.12
C PHE A 119 -17.20 6.61 -11.09
N MET A 120 -16.26 5.65 -10.98
CA MET A 120 -16.27 4.42 -11.78
C MET A 120 -17.30 3.42 -11.27
N PRO A 121 -17.65 2.39 -12.05
CA PRO A 121 -18.47 1.30 -11.55
C PRO A 121 -17.89 0.65 -10.30
N ALA A 122 -18.74 0.38 -9.30
CA ALA A 122 -18.32 -0.11 -7.99
C ALA A 122 -17.58 -1.48 -8.02
N GLY A 123 -17.64 -2.20 -9.15
CA GLY A 123 -16.90 -3.47 -9.32
C GLY A 123 -15.37 -3.33 -9.37
N TYR A 124 -14.84 -2.12 -9.49
CA TYR A 124 -13.40 -1.86 -9.55
C TYR A 124 -12.79 -1.42 -8.20
N GLN A 125 -13.62 -1.30 -7.16
CA GLN A 125 -13.11 -0.98 -5.82
C GLN A 125 -12.29 -2.13 -5.23
N GLY A 126 -11.34 -1.80 -4.35
CA GLY A 126 -10.55 -2.77 -3.61
C GLY A 126 -11.40 -3.57 -2.61
N VAL A 127 -11.05 -4.85 -2.45
CA VAL A 127 -11.64 -5.74 -1.45
C VAL A 127 -10.72 -5.79 -0.24
N LEU A 128 -11.21 -5.28 0.90
CA LEU A 128 -10.48 -5.31 2.17
C LEU A 128 -10.52 -6.72 2.75
N LEU A 129 -9.33 -7.27 3.03
CA LEU A 129 -9.16 -8.47 3.84
C LEU A 129 -8.84 -8.05 5.29
N GLU A 130 -9.56 -8.64 6.23
CA GLU A 130 -9.36 -8.34 7.64
C GLU A 130 -8.08 -9.00 8.20
N PRO A 131 -7.42 -8.38 9.19
CA PRO A 131 -6.26 -8.98 9.81
C PRO A 131 -6.64 -10.20 10.66
N GLY A 132 -5.78 -11.22 10.66
CA GLY A 132 -5.95 -12.45 11.44
C GLY A 132 -5.96 -13.72 10.60
N ASP A 133 -6.42 -14.81 11.20
CA ASP A 133 -6.40 -16.14 10.57
C ASP A 133 -7.58 -16.36 9.60
N GLU A 134 -8.63 -15.57 9.72
CA GLU A 134 -9.78 -15.59 8.82
C GLU A 134 -9.92 -14.23 8.08
N PRO A 135 -9.04 -13.91 7.13
CA PRO A 135 -9.04 -12.62 6.47
C PRO A 135 -10.28 -12.35 5.60
N ILE A 136 -11.00 -13.40 5.23
CA ILE A 136 -12.24 -13.31 4.44
C ILE A 136 -13.36 -13.98 5.24
N ALA A 137 -14.30 -13.17 5.70
CA ALA A 137 -15.45 -13.66 6.44
C ALA A 137 -16.34 -14.57 5.57
N ASN A 138 -16.85 -15.65 6.16
CA ASN A 138 -17.76 -16.57 5.50
C ASN A 138 -17.23 -17.22 4.20
N LEU A 139 -15.92 -17.35 4.06
CA LEU A 139 -15.30 -17.98 2.91
C LEU A 139 -15.70 -19.46 2.78
N ASN A 140 -15.82 -20.15 3.90
CA ASN A 140 -16.21 -21.54 3.92
C ASN A 140 -17.72 -21.71 3.73
N ARG A 141 -18.11 -22.81 3.06
CA ARG A 141 -19.53 -23.17 2.93
C ARG A 141 -20.16 -23.39 4.32
N PRO A 142 -21.43 -22.98 4.51
CA PRO A 142 -22.15 -23.25 5.74
C PRO A 142 -22.16 -24.74 6.08
N ARG A 143 -22.01 -25.10 7.36
CA ARG A 143 -22.08 -26.49 7.83
C ARG A 143 -23.41 -27.11 7.43
N GLY A 144 -23.39 -28.36 6.94
CA GLY A 144 -24.58 -29.08 6.53
C GLY A 144 -25.10 -28.76 5.12
N VAL A 145 -24.48 -27.86 4.39
CA VAL A 145 -24.82 -27.55 2.98
C VAL A 145 -23.86 -28.30 2.07
N SER A 146 -24.36 -29.24 1.26
CA SER A 146 -23.54 -29.92 0.25
C SER A 146 -23.16 -28.97 -0.89
N ARG A 147 -22.08 -29.30 -1.62
CA ARG A 147 -21.65 -28.52 -2.79
C ARG A 147 -22.78 -28.35 -3.80
N ALA A 148 -23.48 -29.46 -4.12
CA ALA A 148 -24.58 -29.44 -5.08
C ALA A 148 -25.77 -28.58 -4.62
N GLN A 149 -26.08 -28.56 -3.30
CA GLN A 149 -27.11 -27.66 -2.76
C GLN A 149 -26.69 -26.21 -2.85
N HIS A 150 -25.42 -25.91 -2.59
CA HIS A 150 -24.90 -24.56 -2.67
C HIS A 150 -24.94 -24.04 -4.13
N GLU A 151 -24.46 -24.83 -5.10
CA GLU A 151 -24.51 -24.51 -6.52
C GLU A 151 -25.94 -24.24 -7.03
N ARG A 152 -26.91 -25.08 -6.60
CA ARG A 152 -28.32 -24.83 -6.95
C ARG A 152 -28.88 -23.54 -6.38
N LYS A 153 -28.55 -23.20 -5.13
CA LYS A 153 -28.93 -21.90 -4.53
C LYS A 153 -28.39 -20.72 -5.31
N LEU A 154 -27.13 -20.79 -5.74
CA LEU A 154 -26.48 -19.72 -6.51
C LEU A 154 -27.06 -19.61 -7.91
N THR A 155 -27.30 -20.73 -8.57
CA THR A 155 -27.98 -20.74 -9.88
C THR A 155 -29.35 -20.05 -9.81
N LEU A 156 -30.12 -20.35 -8.76
CA LEU A 156 -31.40 -19.69 -8.53
C LEU A 156 -31.22 -18.19 -8.25
N LEU A 157 -30.26 -17.83 -7.38
CA LEU A 157 -29.99 -16.43 -7.05
C LEU A 157 -29.56 -15.63 -8.30
N ASN A 158 -28.69 -16.19 -9.12
CA ASN A 158 -28.25 -15.55 -10.37
C ASN A 158 -29.42 -15.37 -11.35
N LYS A 159 -30.35 -16.34 -11.43
CA LYS A 159 -31.57 -16.20 -12.24
C LYS A 159 -32.43 -15.04 -11.72
N LEU A 160 -32.64 -14.95 -10.42
CA LEU A 160 -33.40 -13.85 -9.79
C LEU A 160 -32.71 -12.50 -9.99
N ASN A 161 -31.39 -12.44 -9.81
CA ASN A 161 -30.59 -11.23 -10.02
C ASN A 161 -30.69 -10.73 -11.46
N ARG A 162 -30.55 -11.62 -12.45
CA ARG A 162 -30.72 -11.27 -13.88
C ARG A 162 -32.13 -10.77 -14.19
N GLN A 163 -33.14 -11.37 -13.58
CA GLN A 163 -34.51 -10.91 -13.72
C GLN A 163 -34.71 -9.53 -13.10
N HIS A 164 -34.12 -9.29 -11.92
CA HIS A 164 -34.19 -8.01 -11.23
C HIS A 164 -33.42 -6.91 -11.97
N ALA A 165 -32.31 -7.23 -12.65
CA ALA A 165 -31.51 -6.30 -13.43
C ALA A 165 -32.19 -5.83 -14.74
N ARG A 166 -33.16 -6.56 -15.27
CA ARG A 166 -33.88 -6.18 -16.47
C ARG A 166 -34.59 -4.85 -16.29
N GLY A 167 -34.38 -3.91 -17.21
CA GLY A 167 -34.90 -2.55 -17.13
C GLY A 167 -34.17 -1.65 -16.14
N ARG A 168 -32.99 -2.09 -15.63
CA ARG A 168 -32.11 -1.36 -14.71
C ARG A 168 -30.64 -1.40 -15.15
N GLU A 169 -30.41 -1.52 -16.45
CA GLU A 169 -29.08 -1.71 -17.06
C GLU A 169 -28.13 -0.53 -16.78
N SER A 170 -28.69 0.67 -16.54
CA SER A 170 -27.92 1.85 -16.14
C SER A 170 -27.51 1.87 -14.66
N ASN A 171 -28.00 0.92 -13.84
CA ASN A 171 -27.67 0.87 -12.41
C ASN A 171 -26.38 0.06 -12.21
N THR A 172 -25.23 0.75 -12.31
CA THR A 172 -23.91 0.16 -12.18
C THR A 172 -23.63 -0.40 -10.76
N GLU A 173 -24.27 0.12 -9.71
CA GLU A 173 -24.15 -0.40 -8.35
C GLU A 173 -24.83 -1.77 -8.21
N LEU A 174 -26.01 -1.94 -8.83
CA LEU A 174 -26.71 -3.24 -8.85
C LEU A 174 -25.85 -4.30 -9.59
N GLU A 175 -25.31 -3.96 -10.73
CA GLU A 175 -24.42 -4.85 -11.49
C GLU A 175 -23.17 -5.22 -10.70
N ALA A 176 -22.51 -4.24 -10.07
CA ALA A 176 -21.33 -4.47 -9.23
C ALA A 176 -21.65 -5.38 -8.04
N ARG A 177 -22.82 -5.22 -7.41
CA ARG A 177 -23.26 -6.11 -6.32
C ARG A 177 -23.48 -7.54 -6.80
N ILE A 178 -24.10 -7.73 -7.96
CA ILE A 178 -24.28 -9.07 -8.55
C ILE A 178 -22.92 -9.71 -8.81
N ARG A 179 -22.01 -8.99 -9.47
CA ARG A 179 -20.63 -9.46 -9.74
C ARG A 179 -19.86 -9.79 -8.45
N SER A 180 -20.06 -9.01 -7.40
CA SER A 180 -19.41 -9.26 -6.08
C SER A 180 -19.87 -10.58 -5.46
N TYR A 181 -21.16 -10.93 -5.55
CA TYR A 181 -21.67 -12.22 -5.08
C TYR A 181 -21.15 -13.39 -5.94
N GLU A 182 -21.08 -13.23 -7.27
CA GLU A 182 -20.51 -14.24 -8.14
C GLU A 182 -19.02 -14.45 -7.87
N LEU A 183 -18.26 -13.36 -7.65
CA LEU A 183 -16.86 -13.42 -7.24
C LEU A 183 -16.71 -14.12 -5.88
N ALA A 184 -17.49 -13.73 -4.88
CA ALA A 184 -17.46 -14.35 -3.55
C ALA A 184 -17.66 -15.86 -3.61
N TYR A 185 -18.50 -16.34 -4.53
CA TYR A 185 -18.66 -17.77 -4.77
C TYR A 185 -17.41 -18.42 -5.39
N ARG A 186 -16.84 -17.80 -6.44
CA ARG A 186 -15.61 -18.31 -7.05
C ARG A 186 -14.46 -18.32 -6.05
N MET A 187 -14.37 -17.30 -5.19
CA MET A 187 -13.38 -17.21 -4.13
C MET A 187 -13.42 -18.40 -3.16
N GLN A 188 -14.58 -19.03 -2.94
CA GLN A 188 -14.66 -20.21 -2.08
C GLN A 188 -13.84 -21.39 -2.58
N ALA A 189 -13.49 -21.43 -3.86
CA ALA A 189 -12.65 -22.47 -4.44
C ALA A 189 -11.16 -22.18 -4.31
N GLU A 190 -10.72 -20.93 -4.54
CA GLU A 190 -9.30 -20.57 -4.67
C GLU A 190 -8.77 -19.70 -3.51
N ALA A 191 -9.62 -18.84 -2.93
CA ALA A 191 -9.15 -17.95 -1.88
C ALA A 191 -8.69 -18.70 -0.60
N PRO A 192 -9.24 -19.84 -0.18
CA PRO A 192 -8.71 -20.58 0.96
C PRO A 192 -7.24 -20.92 0.80
N GLU A 193 -6.83 -21.38 -0.38
CA GLU A 193 -5.43 -21.70 -0.67
C GLU A 193 -4.57 -20.42 -0.76
N ALA A 194 -5.08 -19.34 -1.34
CA ALA A 194 -4.35 -18.08 -1.46
C ALA A 194 -4.01 -17.47 -0.09
N VAL A 195 -4.92 -17.56 0.88
CA VAL A 195 -4.76 -16.95 2.21
C VAL A 195 -4.17 -17.91 3.25
N ASP A 196 -4.09 -19.21 2.96
CA ASP A 196 -3.49 -20.20 3.87
C ASP A 196 -1.96 -20.13 3.81
N LEU A 197 -1.37 -19.54 4.84
CA LEU A 197 0.07 -19.42 4.99
C LEU A 197 0.72 -20.64 5.65
N SER A 198 -0.06 -21.64 6.07
CA SER A 198 0.45 -22.86 6.74
C SER A 198 1.24 -23.76 5.78
N ALA A 199 0.92 -23.69 4.49
CA ALA A 199 1.60 -24.46 3.44
C ALA A 199 2.98 -23.90 3.06
N GLU A 200 3.36 -22.72 3.54
CA GLU A 200 4.66 -22.12 3.25
C GLU A 200 5.78 -22.79 4.03
N THR A 201 6.94 -22.94 3.39
CA THR A 201 8.11 -23.56 4.00
C THR A 201 8.60 -22.76 5.21
N GLU A 202 9.31 -23.42 6.12
CA GLU A 202 9.88 -22.75 7.28
C GLU A 202 10.89 -21.66 6.87
N SER A 203 11.66 -21.89 5.80
CA SER A 203 12.60 -20.90 5.26
C SER A 203 11.86 -19.65 4.72
N THR A 204 10.75 -19.84 4.00
CA THR A 204 9.90 -18.72 3.55
C THR A 204 9.32 -17.97 4.76
N ARG A 205 8.79 -18.68 5.75
CA ARG A 205 8.22 -18.06 6.95
C ARG A 205 9.25 -17.21 7.71
N ARG A 206 10.49 -17.70 7.85
CA ARG A 206 11.60 -16.92 8.45
C ARG A 206 12.01 -15.74 7.60
N LEU A 207 12.03 -15.88 6.27
CA LEU A 207 12.37 -14.79 5.35
C LEU A 207 11.47 -13.55 5.57
N TYR A 208 10.19 -13.77 5.87
CA TYR A 208 9.22 -12.73 6.18
C TYR A 208 9.13 -12.38 7.68
N GLY A 209 9.94 -13.02 8.52
CA GLY A 209 9.96 -12.78 9.97
C GLY A 209 8.71 -13.24 10.70
N LEU A 210 8.09 -14.36 10.27
CA LEU A 210 6.89 -14.90 10.91
C LEU A 210 7.17 -15.60 12.25
N ASP A 211 8.41 -15.92 12.52
CA ASP A 211 8.90 -16.49 13.78
C ASP A 211 9.26 -15.44 14.85
N ASN A 212 9.12 -14.16 14.54
CA ASN A 212 9.43 -13.05 15.43
C ASN A 212 8.17 -12.24 15.75
N GLU A 213 7.85 -12.08 17.03
CA GLU A 213 6.66 -11.37 17.51
C GLU A 213 6.58 -9.91 17.03
N THR A 214 7.71 -9.24 16.79
CA THR A 214 7.75 -7.86 16.31
C THR A 214 7.32 -7.75 14.85
N THR A 215 7.71 -8.71 14.02
CA THR A 215 7.56 -8.65 12.55
C THR A 215 6.42 -9.50 12.01
N GLN A 216 5.98 -10.54 12.75
CA GLN A 216 5.04 -11.55 12.25
C GLN A 216 3.73 -10.98 11.69
N VAL A 217 3.20 -9.92 12.29
CA VAL A 217 1.91 -9.34 11.85
C VAL A 217 2.04 -8.77 10.44
N TYR A 218 3.04 -7.91 10.21
CA TYR A 218 3.26 -7.33 8.90
C TYR A 218 3.90 -8.32 7.92
N GLY A 219 4.72 -9.23 8.43
CA GLY A 219 5.29 -10.34 7.65
C GLY A 219 4.22 -11.24 7.02
N ARG A 220 3.15 -11.54 7.76
CA ARG A 220 1.98 -12.29 7.22
C ARG A 220 1.33 -11.54 6.07
N GLN A 221 1.20 -10.21 6.15
CA GLN A 221 0.63 -9.41 5.08
C GLN A 221 1.52 -9.34 3.84
N CYS A 222 2.81 -9.13 4.03
CA CYS A 222 3.78 -9.14 2.93
C CYS A 222 3.80 -10.51 2.22
N LEU A 223 3.79 -11.61 2.98
CA LEU A 223 3.72 -12.96 2.42
C LEU A 223 2.39 -13.20 1.69
N MET A 224 1.28 -12.74 2.25
CA MET A 224 -0.03 -12.82 1.58
C MET A 224 -0.06 -11.99 0.30
N ALA A 225 0.53 -10.79 0.28
CA ALA A 225 0.64 -9.97 -0.91
C ALA A 225 1.39 -10.70 -2.03
N ARG A 226 2.54 -11.32 -1.73
CA ARG A 226 3.27 -12.14 -2.72
C ARG A 226 2.40 -13.26 -3.27
N ARG A 227 1.69 -14.01 -2.41
CA ARG A 227 0.81 -15.11 -2.83
C ARG A 227 -0.34 -14.65 -3.72
N LEU A 228 -0.90 -13.48 -3.43
CA LEU A 228 -1.96 -12.87 -4.25
C LEU A 228 -1.43 -12.46 -5.62
N VAL A 229 -0.28 -11.79 -5.67
CA VAL A 229 0.37 -11.42 -6.93
C VAL A 229 0.73 -12.66 -7.77
N GLU A 230 1.33 -13.67 -7.16
CA GLU A 230 1.66 -14.96 -7.80
C GLU A 230 0.44 -15.65 -8.41
N ARG A 231 -0.77 -15.33 -7.93
CA ARG A 231 -2.06 -15.83 -8.44
C ARG A 231 -2.76 -14.86 -9.38
N GLY A 232 -2.09 -13.82 -9.86
CA GLY A 232 -2.61 -12.89 -10.86
C GLY A 232 -3.54 -11.80 -10.30
N VAL A 233 -3.48 -11.51 -9.00
CA VAL A 233 -4.13 -10.31 -8.45
C VAL A 233 -3.38 -9.08 -8.95
N ARG A 234 -4.08 -8.17 -9.63
CA ARG A 234 -3.47 -7.04 -10.35
C ARG A 234 -2.89 -5.98 -9.42
N PHE A 235 -3.57 -5.67 -8.32
CA PHE A 235 -3.17 -4.61 -7.40
C PHE A 235 -3.38 -5.05 -5.95
N VAL A 236 -2.31 -4.98 -5.14
CA VAL A 236 -2.36 -5.29 -3.71
C VAL A 236 -1.88 -4.09 -2.93
N GLN A 237 -2.71 -3.57 -2.05
CA GLN A 237 -2.43 -2.39 -1.23
C GLN A 237 -2.31 -2.80 0.24
N LEU A 238 -1.16 -2.49 0.85
CA LEU A 238 -0.88 -2.80 2.25
C LEU A 238 -0.84 -1.53 3.09
N TYR A 239 -1.51 -1.56 4.24
CA TYR A 239 -1.43 -0.51 5.24
C TYR A 239 -0.72 -1.02 6.48
N HIS A 240 0.41 -0.39 6.82
CA HIS A 240 1.12 -0.60 8.08
C HIS A 240 0.95 0.61 8.99
N GLY A 241 0.64 0.37 10.25
CA GLY A 241 0.39 1.45 11.20
C GLY A 241 -0.99 2.08 11.06
N ALA A 242 -2.00 1.30 10.65
CA ALA A 242 -3.38 1.76 10.57
C ALA A 242 -3.82 2.50 11.85
N GLY A 243 -4.54 3.60 11.69
CA GLY A 243 -4.92 4.51 12.79
C GLY A 243 -3.84 5.54 13.13
N SER A 244 -3.03 5.97 12.16
CA SER A 244 -2.02 7.03 12.29
C SER A 244 -0.85 6.69 13.24
N LYS A 245 -0.43 5.42 13.32
CA LYS A 245 0.65 5.02 14.23
C LYS A 245 2.02 5.63 13.90
N TRP A 246 2.27 6.00 12.64
CA TRP A 246 3.49 6.69 12.22
C TRP A 246 3.48 8.19 12.52
N ASP A 247 2.34 8.74 12.93
CA ASP A 247 2.16 10.14 13.27
C ASP A 247 2.71 10.43 14.65
N SER A 248 3.90 11.03 14.73
CA SER A 248 4.62 11.23 15.99
C SER A 248 4.88 12.71 16.26
N HIS A 249 3.86 13.41 16.73
CA HIS A 249 3.94 14.76 17.26
C HIS A 249 4.66 14.85 18.61
N SER A 250 4.98 13.68 19.21
CA SER A 250 5.82 13.52 20.39
C SER A 250 6.36 12.10 20.45
N GLY A 251 7.48 11.86 21.16
CA GLY A 251 8.04 10.52 21.36
C GLY A 251 8.48 9.80 20.10
N MET A 252 8.90 10.53 19.05
CA MET A 252 9.22 9.99 17.72
C MET A 252 10.25 8.86 17.76
N GLU A 253 11.36 9.04 18.50
CA GLU A 253 12.42 8.03 18.57
C GLU A 253 11.90 6.67 19.06
N LYS A 254 11.12 6.67 20.15
CA LYS A 254 10.53 5.44 20.70
C LYS A 254 9.52 4.81 19.75
N ASN A 255 8.68 5.63 19.12
CA ASN A 255 7.64 5.13 18.24
C ASN A 255 8.21 4.60 16.92
N HIS A 256 9.05 5.39 16.24
CA HIS A 256 9.58 5.02 14.93
C HIS A 256 10.59 3.87 15.02
N SER A 257 11.43 3.77 16.08
CA SER A 257 12.29 2.59 16.24
C SER A 257 11.50 1.29 16.28
N ARG A 258 10.37 1.29 16.99
CA ARG A 258 9.46 0.13 17.03
C ARG A 258 8.80 -0.16 15.69
N LEU A 259 8.29 0.86 15.00
CA LEU A 259 7.60 0.70 13.72
C LEU A 259 8.56 0.28 12.61
N CYS A 260 9.76 0.85 12.56
CA CYS A 260 10.81 0.43 11.63
C CYS A 260 11.20 -1.04 11.84
N ALA A 261 11.35 -1.47 13.10
CA ALA A 261 11.63 -2.88 13.42
C ALA A 261 10.51 -3.83 12.95
N GLN A 262 9.25 -3.37 12.91
CA GLN A 262 8.12 -4.17 12.43
C GLN A 262 8.14 -4.37 10.91
N VAL A 263 8.66 -3.42 10.13
CA VAL A 263 8.59 -3.44 8.66
C VAL A 263 9.88 -3.88 7.98
N ASP A 264 11.03 -3.74 8.62
CA ASP A 264 12.35 -3.92 7.99
C ASP A 264 12.53 -5.33 7.41
N ILE A 265 12.37 -6.38 8.21
CA ILE A 265 12.47 -7.78 7.74
C ILE A 265 11.35 -8.13 6.75
N PRO A 266 10.05 -7.84 7.02
CA PRO A 266 8.98 -8.19 6.10
C PRO A 266 9.12 -7.63 4.69
N ILE A 267 9.54 -6.36 4.56
CA ILE A 267 9.70 -5.73 3.25
C ILE A 267 10.89 -6.35 2.51
N VAL A 268 12.02 -6.56 3.19
CA VAL A 268 13.17 -7.24 2.60
C VAL A 268 12.82 -8.67 2.19
N GLY A 269 12.02 -9.36 3.01
CA GLY A 269 11.49 -10.67 2.68
C GLY A 269 10.66 -10.67 1.41
N LEU A 270 9.74 -9.70 1.29
CA LEU A 270 8.89 -9.55 0.11
C LEU A 270 9.71 -9.35 -1.17
N LEU A 271 10.62 -8.37 -1.19
CA LEU A 271 11.44 -8.08 -2.37
C LEU A 271 12.38 -9.24 -2.72
N THR A 272 12.96 -9.88 -1.72
CA THR A 272 13.84 -11.04 -1.92
C THR A 272 13.06 -12.23 -2.50
N ASP A 273 11.87 -12.55 -1.97
CA ASP A 273 11.05 -13.68 -2.45
C ASP A 273 10.51 -13.42 -3.86
N LEU A 274 10.05 -12.20 -4.15
CA LEU A 274 9.62 -11.80 -5.49
C LEU A 274 10.78 -11.97 -6.49
N LYS A 275 11.99 -11.53 -6.14
CA LYS A 275 13.18 -11.65 -6.98
C LYS A 275 13.56 -13.13 -7.20
N GLN A 276 13.60 -13.94 -6.14
CA GLN A 276 13.94 -15.37 -6.22
C GLN A 276 12.96 -16.17 -7.07
N ARG A 277 11.70 -15.74 -7.13
CA ARG A 277 10.66 -16.37 -7.95
C ARG A 277 10.57 -15.83 -9.37
N GLY A 278 11.39 -14.84 -9.73
CA GLY A 278 11.31 -14.17 -11.03
C GLY A 278 10.07 -13.30 -11.20
N LEU A 279 9.40 -12.93 -10.10
CA LEU A 279 8.18 -12.10 -10.10
C LEU A 279 8.49 -10.60 -9.98
N LEU A 280 9.68 -10.22 -9.52
CA LEU A 280 10.02 -8.82 -9.28
C LEU A 280 10.11 -8.00 -10.57
N GLU A 281 10.47 -8.62 -11.69
CA GLU A 281 10.57 -7.95 -12.99
C GLU A 281 9.20 -7.42 -13.46
N ASP A 282 8.12 -8.17 -13.16
CA ASP A 282 6.75 -7.86 -13.54
C ASP A 282 5.90 -7.28 -12.39
N THR A 283 6.51 -7.08 -11.22
CA THR A 283 5.83 -6.57 -10.03
C THR A 283 6.46 -5.28 -9.55
N LEU A 284 5.74 -4.17 -9.70
CA LEU A 284 6.16 -2.89 -9.12
C LEU A 284 5.80 -2.85 -7.64
N VAL A 285 6.79 -2.70 -6.78
CA VAL A 285 6.63 -2.50 -5.34
C VAL A 285 6.88 -1.04 -5.01
N ILE A 286 5.94 -0.41 -4.32
CA ILE A 286 5.99 0.99 -3.92
C ILE A 286 5.91 1.06 -2.40
N TRP A 287 6.81 1.81 -1.77
CA TRP A 287 6.76 2.09 -0.34
C TRP A 287 6.84 3.59 -0.09
N GLY A 288 5.96 4.09 0.76
CA GLY A 288 5.93 5.50 1.12
C GLY A 288 4.79 5.85 2.05
N GLY A 289 4.67 7.13 2.32
CA GLY A 289 3.57 7.74 3.06
C GLY A 289 3.06 8.97 2.32
N GLU A 290 2.02 9.58 2.87
CA GLU A 290 1.30 10.70 2.24
C GLU A 290 2.05 12.03 2.30
N PHE A 291 3.00 12.18 3.20
CA PHE A 291 3.93 13.31 3.36
C PHE A 291 5.09 12.94 4.29
N GLY A 292 6.07 13.84 4.39
CA GLY A 292 7.20 13.73 5.30
C GLY A 292 6.98 14.40 6.65
N ARG A 293 8.08 14.65 7.34
CA ARG A 293 8.10 15.30 8.65
C ARG A 293 9.06 16.48 8.65
N THR A 294 8.67 17.54 9.38
CA THR A 294 9.49 18.75 9.47
C THR A 294 10.84 18.49 10.13
N PRO A 295 11.91 19.21 9.74
CA PRO A 295 13.16 19.18 10.49
C PRO A 295 13.07 19.89 11.84
N MET A 296 12.03 20.72 12.06
CA MET A 296 11.76 21.36 13.34
C MET A 296 11.16 20.38 14.33
N SER A 297 11.41 20.58 15.61
CA SER A 297 10.77 19.82 16.69
C SER A 297 9.32 20.23 16.87
N GLU A 298 8.50 19.29 17.28
CA GLU A 298 7.23 19.56 17.91
C GLU A 298 7.25 18.96 19.31
N LYS A 299 6.81 19.73 20.33
CA LYS A 299 6.85 19.31 21.74
C LYS A 299 8.19 18.75 22.22
N GLY A 300 9.30 19.18 21.58
CA GLY A 300 10.68 18.83 21.93
C GLY A 300 11.22 17.53 21.33
N ASP A 301 10.40 16.52 21.09
CA ASP A 301 10.84 15.19 20.60
C ASP A 301 9.95 14.58 19.50
N GLY A 302 8.99 15.35 19.00
CA GLY A 302 8.14 15.01 17.87
C GLY A 302 8.47 15.82 16.62
N ARG A 303 7.75 15.59 15.54
CA ARG A 303 7.83 16.32 14.27
C ARG A 303 6.46 16.56 13.69
N ASP A 304 6.25 17.72 13.09
CA ASP A 304 5.02 18.07 12.37
C ASP A 304 5.04 17.55 10.92
N HIS A 305 3.95 17.70 10.21
CA HIS A 305 3.77 17.27 8.82
C HIS A 305 4.59 18.15 7.87
N ASN A 306 5.22 17.50 6.89
CA ASN A 306 5.97 18.19 5.83
C ASN A 306 5.59 17.64 4.44
N PRO A 307 4.65 18.27 3.73
CA PRO A 307 4.31 17.87 2.37
C PRO A 307 5.28 18.43 1.30
N THR A 308 6.22 19.30 1.66
CA THR A 308 7.09 20.00 0.71
C THR A 308 8.40 19.29 0.40
N GLY A 309 8.68 18.19 1.08
CA GLY A 309 9.86 17.35 0.84
C GLY A 309 9.77 16.05 1.63
N PHE A 310 9.60 14.91 0.92
CA PHE A 310 9.58 13.61 1.57
C PHE A 310 10.15 12.51 0.67
N THR A 311 10.35 11.34 1.25
CA THR A 311 10.98 10.21 0.58
C THR A 311 10.01 9.07 0.37
N MET A 312 10.03 8.51 -0.84
CA MET A 312 9.42 7.23 -1.19
C MET A 312 10.45 6.35 -1.89
N TYR A 313 10.17 5.07 -2.09
CA TYR A 313 10.95 4.25 -3.01
C TYR A 313 10.08 3.32 -3.85
N LEU A 314 10.64 2.96 -4.99
CA LEU A 314 10.11 2.00 -5.95
C LEU A 314 11.10 0.83 -6.09
N ALA A 315 10.61 -0.38 -6.38
CA ALA A 315 11.44 -1.52 -6.72
C ALA A 315 10.70 -2.45 -7.70
N GLY A 316 11.43 -3.09 -8.61
CA GLY A 316 10.85 -4.01 -9.59
C GLY A 316 9.99 -3.32 -10.65
N GLY A 317 9.21 -4.11 -11.42
CA GLY A 317 8.29 -3.61 -12.44
C GLY A 317 8.95 -2.73 -13.51
N GLY A 318 10.20 -3.01 -13.90
CA GLY A 318 10.96 -2.23 -14.87
C GLY A 318 11.70 -1.01 -14.30
N VAL A 319 11.60 -0.73 -12.99
CA VAL A 319 12.33 0.35 -12.34
C VAL A 319 13.81 -0.01 -12.20
N LYS A 320 14.70 0.91 -12.60
CA LYS A 320 16.14 0.75 -12.38
C LYS A 320 16.45 0.97 -10.90
N GLY A 321 16.89 -0.08 -10.21
CA GLY A 321 17.34 -0.04 -8.83
C GLY A 321 18.71 0.59 -8.61
N GLY A 322 19.14 0.69 -7.35
CA GLY A 322 20.47 1.18 -6.95
C GLY A 322 20.66 2.68 -7.16
N GLN A 323 19.59 3.47 -7.26
CA GLN A 323 19.68 4.90 -7.56
C GLN A 323 18.82 5.77 -6.63
N THR A 324 19.22 7.04 -6.55
CA THR A 324 18.48 8.08 -5.86
C THR A 324 18.08 9.16 -6.84
N ILE A 325 16.83 9.60 -6.84
CA ILE A 325 16.30 10.67 -7.67
C ILE A 325 15.89 11.84 -6.79
N GLY A 326 16.32 13.03 -7.20
CA GLY A 326 16.02 14.29 -6.55
C GLY A 326 16.72 14.50 -5.21
N ALA A 327 16.56 15.70 -4.68
CA ALA A 327 17.10 16.09 -3.39
C ALA A 327 16.20 17.12 -2.69
N THR A 328 16.29 17.13 -1.36
CA THR A 328 15.81 18.24 -0.53
C THR A 328 16.93 19.24 -0.29
N ASP A 329 16.60 20.41 0.25
CA ASP A 329 17.55 21.33 0.84
C ASP A 329 18.35 20.68 1.99
N ASP A 330 19.35 21.35 2.51
CA ASP A 330 20.24 20.86 3.57
C ASP A 330 19.51 20.58 4.89
N LEU A 331 18.33 21.17 5.09
CA LEU A 331 17.49 20.94 6.27
C LEU A 331 16.52 19.78 6.08
N GLY A 332 16.30 19.29 4.86
CA GLY A 332 15.27 18.31 4.55
C GLY A 332 13.86 18.88 4.56
N LEU A 333 13.72 20.19 4.32
CA LEU A 333 12.45 20.92 4.41
C LEU A 333 11.74 20.99 3.07
N TYR A 334 12.44 21.43 2.03
CA TYR A 334 11.88 21.59 0.67
C TYR A 334 12.56 20.68 -0.34
N ALA A 335 11.81 20.13 -1.25
CA ALA A 335 12.36 19.54 -2.47
C ALA A 335 12.95 20.63 -3.35
N VAL A 336 14.24 20.53 -3.70
CA VAL A 336 14.98 21.57 -4.47
C VAL A 336 15.53 21.06 -5.80
N GLN A 337 15.66 19.75 -5.97
CA GLN A 337 16.13 19.13 -7.20
C GLN A 337 15.14 18.03 -7.63
N ASP A 338 14.84 17.96 -8.93
CA ASP A 338 13.96 16.93 -9.54
C ASP A 338 12.69 16.73 -8.70
N LYS A 339 11.96 17.81 -8.46
CA LYS A 339 10.77 17.82 -7.63
C LYS A 339 9.70 16.90 -8.23
N LEU A 340 9.25 15.92 -7.44
CA LEU A 340 8.28 14.90 -7.83
C LEU A 340 6.96 15.09 -7.07
N HIS A 341 5.96 15.62 -7.75
CA HIS A 341 4.62 15.70 -7.19
C HIS A 341 3.96 14.30 -7.17
N VAL A 342 3.00 14.09 -6.28
CA VAL A 342 2.23 12.82 -6.23
C VAL A 342 1.66 12.46 -7.60
N HIS A 343 1.26 13.44 -8.42
CA HIS A 343 0.77 13.20 -9.78
C HIS A 343 1.86 12.65 -10.71
N ASP A 344 3.12 13.09 -10.57
CA ASP A 344 4.24 12.55 -11.36
C ASP A 344 4.52 11.09 -10.99
N ILE A 345 4.37 10.76 -9.69
CA ILE A 345 4.49 9.39 -9.20
C ILE A 345 3.37 8.51 -9.78
N HIS A 346 2.11 8.99 -9.77
CA HIS A 346 0.98 8.26 -10.37
C HIS A 346 1.16 8.09 -11.87
N ALA A 347 1.57 9.14 -12.58
CA ALA A 347 1.86 9.07 -14.02
C ALA A 347 2.94 8.03 -14.33
N THR A 348 4.02 8.01 -13.51
CA THR A 348 5.10 7.02 -13.64
C THR A 348 4.59 5.59 -13.41
N ILE A 349 3.78 5.37 -12.37
CA ILE A 349 3.19 4.06 -12.07
C ILE A 349 2.31 3.60 -13.24
N LEU A 350 1.42 4.46 -13.73
CA LEU A 350 0.54 4.13 -14.87
C LEU A 350 1.36 3.82 -16.13
N ALA A 351 2.40 4.60 -16.41
CA ALA A 351 3.29 4.36 -17.56
C ALA A 351 4.04 3.01 -17.44
N LEU A 352 4.57 2.67 -16.24
CA LEU A 352 5.18 1.35 -15.99
C LEU A 352 4.19 0.20 -16.13
N MET A 353 2.92 0.43 -15.89
CA MET A 353 1.84 -0.53 -16.14
C MET A 353 1.35 -0.54 -17.60
N GLY A 354 1.95 0.25 -18.48
CA GLY A 354 1.56 0.35 -19.89
C GLY A 354 0.31 1.19 -20.17
N LEU A 355 -0.09 2.03 -19.20
CA LEU A 355 -1.25 2.93 -19.33
C LEU A 355 -0.79 4.36 -19.62
N ASP A 356 -1.42 5.00 -20.57
CA ASP A 356 -1.21 6.42 -20.89
C ASP A 356 -2.06 7.29 -19.95
N HIS A 357 -1.42 7.96 -19.02
CA HIS A 357 -2.09 8.82 -18.04
C HIS A 357 -2.70 10.10 -18.63
N THR A 358 -2.43 10.41 -19.90
CA THR A 358 -2.98 11.58 -20.59
C THR A 358 -4.30 11.32 -21.31
N GLN A 359 -4.73 10.06 -21.37
CA GLN A 359 -5.97 9.59 -21.98
C GLN A 359 -6.97 9.13 -20.92
#